data_0388d9330b59dbf489d9426d130da763
#
_entry.id   0388d9330b59dbf489d9426d130da763
#
_cell.length_a   1.000
_cell.length_b   1.000
_cell.length_c   1.000
_cell.angle_alpha   90.00
_cell.angle_beta   90.00
_cell.angle_gamma   90.00
#
_symmetry.space_group_name_H-M   'P 1'
#
loop_
_entity.id
_entity.type
_entity.pdbx_description
1 polymer ?
#
loop_
_entity_poly.entity_id
_entity_poly.type
_entity_poly.pdbx_seq_one_letter_code
_entity_poly.pdbx_strand_id
1 'polypeptide(L)'
;MEIAKSQINLKFKVQRIIAISSFLIFVGKLIAYFLTNSVSILTDALESTINVVTGIITLYAIYISIKPKDENHPFGHGKAEFLSASVEGFLIIIAGLIIIFVAIKRLFVPAEISQLDIGIIIVSVAGLLNYLIGWYSIKIGKRYNSIALISGGKHLHSDTYSSIGLVLGLVLLYLTKQAWLDSLIALIFGAIIVITGLKILKDTTSHLMDEADFKLIEQFGSIIDNNKRDEWIDVHNFKLVKYGNIFHINCDLVLPWNLYLSDAHEEGEKLKKLLVSNFPEDIVFNLHTDECFKIYCKNCKRVDCKERTKDFETQLNFNMKRFTKEKIEK
;
A
#
# COMPACT_ATOMS: atom_id res chain seq x y z
N MET A 1 -31.34 -5.29 -7.55
CA MET A 1 -31.07 -5.43 -6.10
C MET A 1 -30.65 -6.86 -5.74
N GLU A 2 -31.30 -7.91 -6.22
CA GLU A 2 -30.94 -9.34 -5.94
C GLU A 2 -29.56 -9.74 -6.49
N ILE A 3 -29.19 -9.30 -7.70
CA ILE A 3 -27.89 -9.62 -8.31
C ILE A 3 -26.74 -9.04 -7.50
N ALA A 4 -26.86 -7.80 -7.02
CA ALA A 4 -25.85 -7.16 -6.18
C ALA A 4 -25.69 -7.89 -4.83
N LYS A 5 -26.81 -8.32 -4.21
CA LYS A 5 -26.83 -9.08 -2.96
C LYS A 5 -26.17 -10.46 -3.12
N SER A 6 -26.41 -11.13 -4.26
CA SER A 6 -25.76 -12.39 -4.61
C SER A 6 -24.26 -12.26 -4.80
N GLN A 7 -23.80 -11.18 -5.45
CA GLN A 7 -22.36 -10.90 -5.64
C GLN A 7 -21.64 -10.61 -4.33
N ILE A 8 -22.27 -9.83 -3.44
CA ILE A 8 -21.74 -9.53 -2.10
C ILE A 8 -21.60 -10.85 -1.29
N ASN A 9 -22.64 -11.67 -1.29
CA ASN A 9 -22.63 -12.95 -0.58
C ASN A 9 -21.51 -13.88 -1.09
N LEU A 10 -21.25 -13.90 -2.40
CA LEU A 10 -20.18 -14.72 -2.97
C LEU A 10 -18.79 -14.21 -2.56
N LYS A 11 -18.56 -12.89 -2.56
CA LYS A 11 -17.30 -12.31 -2.07
C LYS A 11 -17.03 -12.69 -0.61
N PHE A 12 -18.04 -12.56 0.26
CA PHE A 12 -17.95 -12.97 1.66
C PHE A 12 -17.70 -14.48 1.81
N LYS A 13 -18.36 -15.31 1.00
CA LYS A 13 -18.15 -16.77 1.02
C LYS A 13 -16.71 -17.13 0.66
N VAL A 14 -16.15 -16.50 -0.40
CA VAL A 14 -14.76 -16.72 -0.81
C VAL A 14 -13.80 -16.26 0.28
N GLN A 15 -14.00 -15.07 0.84
CA GLN A 15 -13.16 -14.56 1.93
C GLN A 15 -13.19 -15.47 3.17
N ARG A 16 -14.35 -16.02 3.50
CA ARG A 16 -14.50 -16.97 4.61
C ARG A 16 -13.74 -18.28 4.34
N ILE A 17 -13.79 -18.78 3.10
CA ILE A 17 -13.03 -19.97 2.71
C ILE A 17 -11.52 -19.68 2.85
N ILE A 18 -11.03 -18.54 2.38
CA ILE A 18 -9.63 -18.13 2.51
C ILE A 18 -9.24 -18.12 3.99
N ALA A 19 -10.00 -17.45 4.84
CA ALA A 19 -9.68 -17.34 6.27
C ALA A 19 -9.61 -18.70 6.97
N ILE A 20 -10.61 -19.58 6.73
CA ILE A 20 -10.63 -20.92 7.32
C ILE A 20 -9.47 -21.75 6.80
N SER A 21 -9.19 -21.70 5.51
CA SER A 21 -8.09 -22.46 4.90
C SER A 21 -6.73 -22.00 5.39
N SER A 22 -6.50 -20.68 5.51
CA SER A 22 -5.26 -20.11 6.05
C SER A 22 -5.05 -20.55 7.50
N PHE A 23 -6.12 -20.59 8.32
CA PHE A 23 -6.03 -21.09 9.68
C PHE A 23 -5.67 -22.59 9.73
N LEU A 24 -6.28 -23.43 8.87
CA LEU A 24 -5.96 -24.85 8.80
C LEU A 24 -4.53 -25.11 8.31
N ILE A 25 -4.07 -24.33 7.33
CA ILE A 25 -2.68 -24.37 6.83
C ILE A 25 -1.70 -23.99 7.95
N PHE A 26 -1.99 -22.93 8.70
CA PHE A 26 -1.20 -22.53 9.87
C PHE A 26 -1.08 -23.68 10.89
N VAL A 27 -2.20 -24.29 11.27
CA VAL A 27 -2.19 -25.41 12.22
C VAL A 27 -1.36 -26.59 11.67
N GLY A 28 -1.51 -26.92 10.38
CA GLY A 28 -0.73 -27.97 9.72
C GLY A 28 0.76 -27.70 9.75
N LYS A 29 1.21 -26.46 9.45
CA LYS A 29 2.62 -26.06 9.51
C LYS A 29 3.18 -26.10 10.94
N LEU A 30 2.38 -25.70 11.92
CA LEU A 30 2.76 -25.80 13.34
C LEU A 30 2.96 -27.26 13.78
N ILE A 31 2.07 -28.17 13.37
CA ILE A 31 2.22 -29.61 13.60
C ILE A 31 3.49 -30.12 12.92
N ALA A 32 3.75 -29.72 11.67
CA ALA A 32 4.99 -30.11 10.97
C ALA A 32 6.24 -29.67 11.73
N TYR A 33 6.28 -28.46 12.30
CA TYR A 33 7.36 -28.02 13.14
C TYR A 33 7.57 -28.91 14.37
N PHE A 34 6.52 -29.19 15.11
CA PHE A 34 6.63 -30.04 16.31
C PHE A 34 7.04 -31.48 16.02
N LEU A 35 6.66 -32.02 14.87
CA LEU A 35 7.07 -33.36 14.44
C LEU A 35 8.52 -33.42 13.96
N THR A 36 8.99 -32.38 13.27
CA THR A 36 10.32 -32.40 12.63
C THR A 36 11.40 -31.74 13.45
N ASN A 37 11.03 -30.80 14.35
CA ASN A 37 11.95 -29.93 15.06
C ASN A 37 12.91 -29.12 14.14
N SER A 38 12.51 -28.91 12.86
CA SER A 38 13.25 -28.17 11.85
C SER A 38 13.03 -26.65 12.02
N VAL A 39 14.14 -25.88 12.08
CA VAL A 39 14.07 -24.42 12.19
C VAL A 39 13.53 -23.79 10.89
N SER A 40 13.83 -24.39 9.76
CA SER A 40 13.30 -23.96 8.47
C SER A 40 11.76 -24.09 8.42
N ILE A 41 11.19 -25.17 8.95
CA ILE A 41 9.74 -25.36 9.05
C ILE A 41 9.15 -24.39 10.09
N LEU A 42 9.86 -24.10 11.18
CA LEU A 42 9.46 -23.06 12.15
C LEU A 42 9.31 -21.69 11.47
N THR A 43 10.22 -21.35 10.54
CA THR A 43 10.14 -20.10 9.77
C THR A 43 8.79 -19.96 9.05
N ASP A 44 8.39 -20.99 8.32
CA ASP A 44 7.14 -21.04 7.56
C ASP A 44 5.89 -21.05 8.48
N ALA A 45 5.99 -21.71 9.65
CA ALA A 45 4.93 -21.70 10.65
C ALA A 45 4.75 -20.32 11.32
N LEU A 46 5.85 -19.64 11.66
CA LEU A 46 5.81 -18.28 12.23
C LEU A 46 5.27 -17.25 11.24
N GLU A 47 5.67 -17.32 9.97
CA GLU A 47 5.10 -16.47 8.91
C GLU A 47 3.57 -16.66 8.82
N SER A 48 3.11 -17.91 8.80
CA SER A 48 1.67 -18.23 8.79
C SER A 48 0.95 -17.76 10.06
N THR A 49 1.61 -17.79 11.23
CA THR A 49 1.07 -17.25 12.49
C THR A 49 0.84 -15.76 12.38
N ILE A 50 1.83 -15.03 11.86
CA ILE A 50 1.72 -13.58 11.65
C ILE A 50 0.57 -13.28 10.70
N ASN A 51 0.48 -13.98 9.57
CA ASN A 51 -0.57 -13.78 8.58
C ASN A 51 -1.99 -13.94 9.18
N VAL A 52 -2.19 -14.87 10.10
CA VAL A 52 -3.46 -15.03 10.81
C VAL A 52 -3.72 -13.87 11.77
N VAL A 53 -2.73 -13.48 12.57
CA VAL A 53 -2.86 -12.39 13.55
C VAL A 53 -3.06 -11.05 12.86
N THR A 54 -2.23 -10.75 11.87
CA THR A 54 -2.32 -9.48 11.12
C THR A 54 -3.59 -9.42 10.28
N GLY A 55 -4.06 -10.54 9.75
CA GLY A 55 -5.35 -10.61 9.05
C GLY A 55 -6.53 -10.14 9.93
N ILE A 56 -6.54 -10.51 11.21
CA ILE A 56 -7.56 -10.03 12.16
C ILE A 56 -7.40 -8.54 12.44
N ILE A 57 -6.16 -8.08 12.67
CA ILE A 57 -5.86 -6.67 12.92
C ILE A 57 -6.27 -5.81 11.71
N THR A 58 -5.95 -6.26 10.50
CA THR A 58 -6.28 -5.58 9.25
C THR A 58 -7.79 -5.49 9.03
N LEU A 59 -8.54 -6.57 9.30
CA LEU A 59 -10.01 -6.53 9.23
C LEU A 59 -10.60 -5.50 10.19
N TYR A 60 -10.06 -5.41 11.40
CA TYR A 60 -10.48 -4.41 12.37
C TYR A 60 -10.10 -2.99 11.95
N ALA A 61 -8.90 -2.81 11.40
CA ALA A 61 -8.45 -1.52 10.89
C ALA A 61 -9.30 -1.02 9.71
N ILE A 62 -9.65 -1.92 8.76
CA ILE A 62 -10.58 -1.60 7.67
C ILE A 62 -11.95 -1.21 8.23
N TYR A 63 -12.47 -1.94 9.24
CA TYR A 63 -13.73 -1.57 9.88
C TYR A 63 -13.68 -0.16 10.49
N ILE A 64 -12.55 0.23 11.08
CA ILE A 64 -12.36 1.59 11.60
C ILE A 64 -12.23 2.59 10.46
N SER A 65 -11.45 2.29 9.42
CA SER A 65 -11.13 3.23 8.34
C SER A 65 -12.35 3.72 7.56
N ILE A 66 -13.40 2.89 7.46
CA ILE A 66 -14.65 3.24 6.78
C ILE A 66 -15.62 4.04 7.65
N LYS A 67 -15.31 4.28 8.94
CA LYS A 67 -16.17 5.12 9.79
C LYS A 67 -16.17 6.56 9.28
N PRO A 68 -17.33 7.23 9.33
CA PRO A 68 -17.41 8.63 8.95
C PRO A 68 -16.53 9.49 9.86
N LYS A 69 -16.24 10.69 9.37
CA LYS A 69 -15.58 11.73 10.18
C LYS A 69 -16.39 12.02 11.44
N ASP A 70 -15.69 12.21 12.54
CA ASP A 70 -16.26 12.59 13.84
C ASP A 70 -15.51 13.79 14.43
N GLU A 71 -15.95 14.27 15.61
CA GLU A 71 -15.34 15.43 16.28
C GLU A 71 -13.87 15.20 16.64
N ASN A 72 -13.48 13.97 16.98
CA ASN A 72 -12.12 13.62 17.33
C ASN A 72 -11.24 13.33 16.10
N HIS A 73 -11.86 12.95 14.98
CA HIS A 73 -11.17 12.59 13.73
C HIS A 73 -11.79 13.37 12.55
N PRO A 74 -11.55 14.70 12.45
CA PRO A 74 -12.16 15.55 11.43
C PRO A 74 -11.71 15.22 10.01
N PHE A 75 -10.58 14.55 9.83
CA PHE A 75 -10.11 14.04 8.52
C PHE A 75 -10.56 12.60 8.23
N GLY A 76 -11.27 11.95 9.18
CA GLY A 76 -11.68 10.56 9.08
C GLY A 76 -10.66 9.58 9.66
N HIS A 77 -10.94 8.30 9.50
CA HIS A 77 -10.20 7.21 10.13
C HIS A 77 -9.28 6.44 9.17
N GLY A 78 -9.09 6.93 7.94
CA GLY A 78 -8.36 6.21 6.88
C GLY A 78 -6.93 5.82 7.23
N LYS A 79 -6.24 6.57 8.10
CA LYS A 79 -4.88 6.23 8.55
C LYS A 79 -4.81 4.96 9.42
N ALA A 80 -5.95 4.44 9.91
CA ALA A 80 -5.99 3.17 10.67
C ALA A 80 -5.43 1.99 9.85
N GLU A 81 -5.58 2.00 8.53
CA GLU A 81 -5.02 0.96 7.65
C GLU A 81 -3.48 0.99 7.64
N PHE A 82 -2.88 2.18 7.57
CA PHE A 82 -1.42 2.32 7.62
C PHE A 82 -0.85 1.92 8.99
N LEU A 83 -1.57 2.25 10.08
CA LEU A 83 -1.19 1.83 11.41
C LEU A 83 -1.20 0.30 11.54
N SER A 84 -2.24 -0.36 11.02
CA SER A 84 -2.33 -1.82 10.97
C SER A 84 -1.16 -2.44 10.20
N ALA A 85 -0.85 -1.92 9.02
CA ALA A 85 0.27 -2.39 8.21
C ALA A 85 1.64 -2.13 8.89
N SER A 86 1.77 -1.07 9.69
CA SER A 86 2.97 -0.82 10.51
C SER A 86 3.12 -1.88 11.61
N VAL A 87 2.02 -2.26 12.27
CA VAL A 87 2.03 -3.35 13.26
C VAL A 87 2.40 -4.67 12.61
N GLU A 88 1.88 -4.96 11.43
CA GLU A 88 2.25 -6.14 10.64
C GLU A 88 3.75 -6.16 10.34
N GLY A 89 4.32 -5.09 9.78
CA GLY A 89 5.75 -4.98 9.49
C GLY A 89 6.61 -5.20 10.74
N PHE A 90 6.19 -4.66 11.89
CA PHE A 90 6.89 -4.84 13.17
C PHE A 90 6.86 -6.30 13.64
N LEU A 91 5.71 -6.98 13.56
CA LEU A 91 5.58 -8.39 13.93
C LEU A 91 6.43 -9.29 13.02
N ILE A 92 6.49 -8.99 11.72
CA ILE A 92 7.34 -9.67 10.75
C ILE A 92 8.82 -9.54 11.12
N ILE A 93 9.29 -8.34 11.50
CA ILE A 93 10.67 -8.11 11.94
C ILE A 93 10.97 -8.96 13.19
N ILE A 94 10.11 -8.92 14.21
CA ILE A 94 10.29 -9.70 15.43
C ILE A 94 10.41 -11.19 15.11
N ALA A 95 9.52 -11.72 14.30
CA ALA A 95 9.59 -13.14 13.92
C ALA A 95 10.89 -13.49 13.17
N GLY A 96 11.29 -12.67 12.21
CA GLY A 96 12.54 -12.85 11.51
C GLY A 96 13.76 -12.83 12.44
N LEU A 97 13.79 -11.95 13.42
CA LEU A 97 14.86 -11.91 14.44
C LEU A 97 14.84 -13.14 15.33
N ILE A 98 13.66 -13.63 15.74
CA ILE A 98 13.54 -14.88 16.52
C ILE A 98 14.06 -16.05 15.70
N ILE A 99 13.70 -16.14 14.41
CA ILE A 99 14.17 -17.19 13.51
C ILE A 99 15.69 -17.16 13.40
N ILE A 100 16.29 -16.00 13.15
CA ILE A 100 17.75 -15.82 13.06
C ILE A 100 18.42 -16.25 14.38
N PHE A 101 17.89 -15.83 15.52
CA PHE A 101 18.43 -16.21 16.82
C PHE A 101 18.39 -17.72 17.04
N VAL A 102 17.24 -18.37 16.75
CA VAL A 102 17.09 -19.84 16.89
C VAL A 102 18.00 -20.56 15.92
N ALA A 103 18.11 -20.12 14.67
CA ALA A 103 18.97 -20.71 13.66
C ALA A 103 20.46 -20.64 14.05
N ILE A 104 20.92 -19.48 14.55
CA ILE A 104 22.29 -19.32 15.05
C ILE A 104 22.54 -20.28 16.24
N LYS A 105 21.61 -20.31 17.20
CA LYS A 105 21.74 -21.24 18.34
C LYS A 105 21.86 -22.69 17.90
N ARG A 106 21.09 -23.10 16.88
CA ARG A 106 21.11 -24.46 16.32
C ARG A 106 22.38 -24.80 15.57
N LEU A 107 23.11 -23.81 15.03
CA LEU A 107 24.46 -24.05 14.46
C LEU A 107 25.46 -24.49 15.51
N PHE A 108 25.39 -23.96 16.74
CA PHE A 108 26.29 -24.29 17.83
C PHE A 108 25.79 -25.46 18.67
N VAL A 109 24.49 -25.65 18.80
CA VAL A 109 23.87 -26.74 19.56
C VAL A 109 22.90 -27.46 18.64
N PRO A 110 23.37 -28.37 17.78
CA PRO A 110 22.50 -29.09 16.85
C PRO A 110 21.44 -29.89 17.61
N ALA A 111 20.22 -29.85 17.10
CA ALA A 111 19.17 -30.72 17.56
C ALA A 111 18.88 -31.80 16.53
N GLU A 112 18.37 -32.91 16.99
CA GLU A 112 17.92 -33.97 16.11
C GLU A 112 16.71 -33.52 15.31
N ILE A 113 16.83 -33.59 13.99
CA ILE A 113 15.74 -33.37 13.04
C ILE A 113 15.15 -34.75 12.75
N SER A 114 13.89 -34.90 13.04
CA SER A 114 13.15 -36.17 12.85
C SER A 114 12.03 -35.99 11.84
N GLN A 115 11.51 -37.07 11.30
CA GLN A 115 10.33 -37.13 10.44
C GLN A 115 10.30 -36.04 9.34
N LEU A 116 11.46 -35.74 8.74
CA LEU A 116 11.61 -34.68 7.76
C LEU A 116 10.78 -34.93 6.49
N ASP A 117 10.56 -36.20 6.15
CA ASP A 117 9.68 -36.67 5.08
C ASP A 117 8.24 -36.18 5.28
N ILE A 118 7.71 -36.37 6.50
CA ILE A 118 6.38 -35.88 6.87
C ILE A 118 6.33 -34.34 6.80
N GLY A 119 7.36 -33.67 7.30
CA GLY A 119 7.45 -32.21 7.24
C GLY A 119 7.42 -31.66 5.80
N ILE A 120 8.19 -32.26 4.89
CA ILE A 120 8.21 -31.91 3.47
C ILE A 120 6.83 -32.09 2.85
N ILE A 121 6.14 -33.21 3.15
CA ILE A 121 4.79 -33.48 2.62
C ILE A 121 3.80 -32.39 3.12
N ILE A 122 3.79 -32.09 4.41
CA ILE A 122 2.87 -31.11 4.98
C ILE A 122 3.09 -29.72 4.38
N VAL A 123 4.35 -29.27 4.30
CA VAL A 123 4.69 -27.95 3.71
C VAL A 123 4.35 -27.91 2.22
N SER A 124 4.59 -29.01 1.48
CA SER A 124 4.24 -29.09 0.05
C SER A 124 2.74 -29.02 -0.17
N VAL A 125 1.95 -29.74 0.64
CA VAL A 125 0.49 -29.71 0.59
C VAL A 125 -0.04 -28.32 0.97
N ALA A 126 0.53 -27.70 2.00
CA ALA A 126 0.19 -26.33 2.41
C ALA A 126 0.46 -25.31 1.28
N GLY A 127 1.62 -25.40 0.63
CA GLY A 127 1.97 -24.56 -0.52
C GLY A 127 1.02 -24.76 -1.71
N LEU A 128 0.67 -26.01 -2.03
CA LEU A 128 -0.29 -26.32 -3.07
C LEU A 128 -1.70 -25.76 -2.76
N LEU A 129 -2.16 -25.89 -1.52
CA LEU A 129 -3.43 -25.33 -1.07
C LEU A 129 -3.43 -23.81 -1.18
N ASN A 130 -2.36 -23.13 -0.75
CA ASN A 130 -2.19 -21.69 -0.92
C ASN A 130 -2.27 -21.28 -2.39
N TYR A 131 -1.63 -22.03 -3.28
CA TYR A 131 -1.70 -21.76 -4.72
C TYR A 131 -3.12 -21.86 -5.26
N LEU A 132 -3.82 -22.96 -4.98
CA LEU A 132 -5.17 -23.22 -5.48
C LEU A 132 -6.17 -22.18 -4.96
N ILE A 133 -6.10 -21.86 -3.67
CA ILE A 133 -6.98 -20.87 -3.04
C ILE A 133 -6.67 -19.47 -3.57
N GLY A 134 -5.39 -19.13 -3.73
CA GLY A 134 -4.93 -17.86 -4.30
C GLY A 134 -5.41 -17.69 -5.74
N TRP A 135 -5.24 -18.72 -6.57
CA TRP A 135 -5.74 -18.73 -7.95
C TRP A 135 -7.25 -18.53 -8.01
N TYR A 136 -8.00 -19.24 -7.17
CA TYR A 136 -9.46 -19.12 -7.10
C TYR A 136 -9.88 -17.72 -6.64
N SER A 137 -9.21 -17.17 -5.63
CA SER A 137 -9.45 -15.81 -5.12
C SER A 137 -9.22 -14.75 -6.21
N ILE A 138 -8.10 -14.82 -6.93
CA ILE A 138 -7.78 -13.89 -8.02
C ILE A 138 -8.82 -14.00 -9.14
N LYS A 139 -9.23 -15.22 -9.50
CA LYS A 139 -10.23 -15.46 -10.56
C LYS A 139 -11.57 -14.82 -10.20
N ILE A 140 -12.05 -15.04 -8.98
CA ILE A 140 -13.31 -14.44 -8.49
C ILE A 140 -13.14 -12.92 -8.32
N GLY A 141 -12.01 -12.48 -7.77
CA GLY A 141 -11.70 -11.05 -7.61
C GLY A 141 -11.73 -10.27 -8.93
N LYS A 142 -11.12 -10.81 -9.98
CA LYS A 142 -11.18 -10.22 -11.34
C LYS A 142 -12.60 -10.20 -11.90
N ARG A 143 -13.37 -11.29 -11.72
CA ARG A 143 -14.75 -11.39 -12.23
C ARG A 143 -15.70 -10.38 -11.58
N TYR A 144 -15.49 -10.06 -10.32
CA TYR A 144 -16.38 -9.19 -9.53
C TYR A 144 -15.73 -7.86 -9.12
N ASN A 145 -14.62 -7.48 -9.76
CA ASN A 145 -13.85 -6.24 -9.50
C ASN A 145 -13.58 -6.02 -8.00
N SER A 146 -13.13 -7.08 -7.31
CA SER A 146 -12.81 -7.03 -5.88
C SER A 146 -11.30 -6.96 -5.68
N ILE A 147 -10.78 -5.76 -5.37
CA ILE A 147 -9.36 -5.53 -5.11
C ILE A 147 -8.89 -6.38 -3.92
N ALA A 148 -9.70 -6.50 -2.86
CA ALA A 148 -9.38 -7.30 -1.68
C ALA A 148 -9.15 -8.79 -2.02
N LEU A 149 -10.02 -9.40 -2.85
CA LEU A 149 -9.83 -10.80 -3.28
C LEU A 149 -8.62 -10.97 -4.19
N ILE A 150 -8.32 -9.99 -5.06
CA ILE A 150 -7.13 -10.02 -5.92
C ILE A 150 -5.86 -9.90 -5.07
N SER A 151 -5.83 -8.97 -4.13
CA SER A 151 -4.67 -8.74 -3.24
C SER A 151 -4.43 -9.96 -2.33
N GLY A 152 -5.45 -10.46 -1.65
CA GLY A 152 -5.36 -11.65 -0.82
C GLY A 152 -4.90 -12.89 -1.59
N GLY A 153 -5.40 -13.07 -2.83
CA GLY A 153 -4.95 -14.16 -3.70
C GLY A 153 -3.50 -14.02 -4.15
N LYS A 154 -3.01 -12.81 -4.42
CA LYS A 154 -1.59 -12.56 -4.72
C LYS A 154 -0.70 -12.85 -3.51
N HIS A 155 -1.16 -12.52 -2.30
CA HIS A 155 -0.45 -12.85 -1.06
C HIS A 155 -0.28 -14.36 -0.91
N LEU A 156 -1.36 -15.14 -1.07
CA LEU A 156 -1.28 -16.60 -1.04
C LEU A 156 -0.34 -17.19 -2.10
N HIS A 157 -0.24 -16.57 -3.29
CA HIS A 157 0.77 -16.97 -4.28
C HIS A 157 2.20 -16.64 -3.83
N SER A 158 2.41 -15.49 -3.17
CA SER A 158 3.72 -15.15 -2.59
C SER A 158 4.15 -16.19 -1.56
N ASP A 159 3.24 -16.58 -0.65
CA ASP A 159 3.48 -17.66 0.34
C ASP A 159 3.80 -18.99 -0.33
N THR A 160 3.16 -19.28 -1.47
CA THR A 160 3.46 -20.48 -2.26
C THR A 160 4.90 -20.47 -2.77
N TYR A 161 5.40 -19.35 -3.30
CA TYR A 161 6.77 -19.25 -3.78
C TYR A 161 7.79 -19.39 -2.65
N SER A 162 7.52 -18.81 -1.47
CA SER A 162 8.32 -19.03 -0.27
C SER A 162 8.34 -20.52 0.13
N SER A 163 7.17 -21.18 0.15
CA SER A 163 7.07 -22.61 0.46
C SER A 163 7.81 -23.49 -0.56
N ILE A 164 7.81 -23.17 -1.86
CA ILE A 164 8.59 -23.89 -2.87
C ILE A 164 10.09 -23.80 -2.55
N GLY A 165 10.61 -22.62 -2.28
CA GLY A 165 12.01 -22.42 -1.91
C GLY A 165 12.38 -23.21 -0.66
N LEU A 166 11.50 -23.20 0.35
CA LEU A 166 11.67 -23.98 1.58
C LEU A 166 11.68 -25.48 1.31
N VAL A 167 10.74 -26.01 0.54
CA VAL A 167 10.67 -27.44 0.19
C VAL A 167 11.94 -27.88 -0.54
N LEU A 168 12.44 -27.09 -1.49
CA LEU A 168 13.72 -27.39 -2.16
C LEU A 168 14.88 -27.48 -1.16
N GLY A 169 14.94 -26.56 -0.20
CA GLY A 169 15.94 -26.60 0.88
C GLY A 169 15.79 -27.83 1.78
N LEU A 170 14.56 -28.18 2.17
CA LEU A 170 14.30 -29.37 2.99
C LEU A 170 14.60 -30.68 2.25
N VAL A 171 14.34 -30.75 0.94
CA VAL A 171 14.73 -31.88 0.11
C VAL A 171 16.27 -32.03 0.06
N LEU A 172 16.99 -30.92 -0.12
CA LEU A 172 18.46 -30.92 -0.07
C LEU A 172 18.97 -31.42 1.29
N LEU A 173 18.37 -30.96 2.39
CA LEU A 173 18.63 -31.40 3.74
C LEU A 173 18.39 -32.92 3.90
N TYR A 174 17.26 -33.43 3.39
CA TYR A 174 16.89 -34.83 3.43
C TYR A 174 17.91 -35.73 2.69
N LEU A 175 18.36 -35.27 1.51
CA LEU A 175 19.34 -36.01 0.68
C LEU A 175 20.75 -35.98 1.27
N THR A 176 21.16 -34.83 1.80
CA THR A 176 22.55 -34.68 2.32
C THR A 176 22.70 -35.10 3.76
N LYS A 177 21.61 -35.15 4.53
CA LYS A 177 21.60 -35.43 5.98
C LYS A 177 22.47 -34.47 6.81
N GLN A 178 22.77 -33.29 6.27
CA GLN A 178 23.64 -32.30 6.91
C GLN A 178 22.80 -31.32 7.74
N ALA A 179 22.66 -31.54 9.04
CA ALA A 179 21.80 -30.78 9.94
C ALA A 179 22.04 -29.25 9.92
N TRP A 180 23.29 -28.81 9.64
CA TRP A 180 23.59 -27.37 9.55
C TRP A 180 22.88 -26.66 8.38
N LEU A 181 22.47 -27.42 7.34
CA LEU A 181 21.72 -26.85 6.21
C LEU A 181 20.35 -26.30 6.63
N ASP A 182 19.68 -26.95 7.60
CA ASP A 182 18.42 -26.45 8.13
C ASP A 182 18.58 -25.05 8.74
N SER A 183 19.63 -24.88 9.55
CA SER A 183 19.94 -23.57 10.13
C SER A 183 20.34 -22.54 9.08
N LEU A 184 21.08 -22.93 8.05
CA LEU A 184 21.45 -22.02 6.97
C LEU A 184 20.23 -21.56 6.17
N ILE A 185 19.34 -22.47 5.82
CA ILE A 185 18.08 -22.17 5.13
C ILE A 185 17.24 -21.20 5.99
N ALA A 186 17.09 -21.51 7.28
CA ALA A 186 16.37 -20.66 8.21
C ALA A 186 17.00 -19.26 8.34
N LEU A 187 18.33 -19.13 8.33
CA LEU A 187 19.02 -17.83 8.33
C LEU A 187 18.70 -17.01 7.07
N ILE A 188 18.72 -17.65 5.89
CA ILE A 188 18.42 -16.99 4.63
C ILE A 188 16.97 -16.48 4.64
N PHE A 189 16.01 -17.34 4.97
CA PHE A 189 14.59 -16.95 5.04
C PHE A 189 14.34 -15.92 6.14
N GLY A 190 14.94 -16.08 7.32
CA GLY A 190 14.86 -15.11 8.40
C GLY A 190 15.35 -13.71 8.00
N ALA A 191 16.47 -13.65 7.25
CA ALA A 191 16.99 -12.39 6.71
C ALA A 191 16.02 -11.76 5.70
N ILE A 192 15.46 -12.55 4.78
CA ILE A 192 14.45 -12.09 3.80
C ILE A 192 13.21 -11.53 4.53
N ILE A 193 12.73 -12.22 5.55
CA ILE A 193 11.59 -11.82 6.38
C ILE A 193 11.88 -10.48 7.06
N VAL A 194 13.05 -10.30 7.71
CA VAL A 194 13.44 -9.02 8.33
C VAL A 194 13.48 -7.88 7.31
N ILE A 195 14.10 -8.10 6.14
CA ILE A 195 14.18 -7.10 5.07
C ILE A 195 12.78 -6.72 4.59
N THR A 196 11.90 -7.70 4.41
CA THR A 196 10.50 -7.47 4.01
C THR A 196 9.75 -6.64 5.05
N GLY A 197 9.86 -6.99 6.33
CA GLY A 197 9.26 -6.25 7.43
C GLY A 197 9.76 -4.80 7.52
N LEU A 198 11.08 -4.59 7.36
CA LEU A 198 11.67 -3.25 7.31
C LEU A 198 11.14 -2.42 6.13
N LYS A 199 10.96 -3.04 4.97
CA LYS A 199 10.38 -2.37 3.79
C LYS A 199 8.93 -1.96 4.05
N ILE A 200 8.10 -2.87 4.57
CA ILE A 200 6.71 -2.57 4.94
C ILE A 200 6.67 -1.42 5.96
N LEU A 201 7.50 -1.48 7.00
CA LEU A 201 7.53 -0.46 8.04
C LEU A 201 7.96 0.91 7.47
N LYS A 202 8.95 0.93 6.57
CA LYS A 202 9.36 2.15 5.88
C LYS A 202 8.21 2.73 5.04
N ASP A 203 7.60 1.92 4.18
CA ASP A 203 6.53 2.36 3.28
C ASP A 203 5.31 2.87 4.07
N THR A 204 4.92 2.17 5.14
CA THR A 204 3.79 2.60 5.99
C THR A 204 4.10 3.83 6.82
N THR A 205 5.34 3.98 7.31
CA THR A 205 5.77 5.18 8.02
C THR A 205 5.77 6.39 7.09
N SER A 206 6.24 6.25 5.85
CA SER A 206 6.17 7.30 4.83
C SER A 206 4.74 7.80 4.63
N HIS A 207 3.78 6.90 4.50
CA HIS A 207 2.36 7.27 4.37
C HIS A 207 1.77 7.89 5.64
N LEU A 208 2.18 7.44 6.84
CA LEU A 208 1.77 8.06 8.11
C LEU A 208 2.33 9.48 8.28
N MET A 209 3.54 9.72 7.77
CA MET A 209 4.21 11.02 7.78
C MET A 209 3.82 11.92 6.61
N ASP A 210 2.82 11.51 5.82
CA ASP A 210 2.32 12.27 4.67
C ASP A 210 3.41 12.57 3.62
N GLU A 211 4.34 11.59 3.39
CA GLU A 211 5.38 11.71 2.38
C GLU A 211 4.76 11.88 0.99
N ALA A 212 5.30 12.81 0.22
CA ALA A 212 4.78 13.17 -1.08
C ALA A 212 4.94 12.03 -2.11
N ASP A 213 3.86 11.63 -2.75
CA ASP A 213 3.89 10.75 -3.92
C ASP A 213 4.18 11.57 -5.18
N PHE A 214 5.45 11.67 -5.52
CA PHE A 214 5.91 12.44 -6.68
C PHE A 214 5.34 11.97 -8.01
N LYS A 215 5.03 10.67 -8.15
CA LYS A 215 4.43 10.14 -9.39
C LYS A 215 2.99 10.62 -9.55
N LEU A 216 2.23 10.62 -8.46
CA LEU A 216 0.87 11.15 -8.46
C LEU A 216 0.87 12.66 -8.70
N ILE A 217 1.76 13.41 -8.03
CA ILE A 217 1.91 14.86 -8.25
C ILE A 217 2.21 15.19 -9.72
N GLU A 218 3.08 14.41 -10.37
CA GLU A 218 3.39 14.57 -11.79
C GLU A 218 2.19 14.26 -12.70
N GLN A 219 1.37 13.25 -12.35
CA GLN A 219 0.12 12.96 -13.06
C GLN A 219 -0.88 14.11 -12.95
N PHE A 220 -1.09 14.65 -11.74
CA PHE A 220 -1.93 15.83 -11.53
C PHE A 220 -1.42 17.03 -12.33
N GLY A 221 -0.10 17.27 -12.32
CA GLY A 221 0.53 18.32 -13.10
C GLY A 221 0.26 18.21 -14.59
N SER A 222 0.42 17.02 -15.14
CA SER A 222 0.16 16.74 -16.55
C SER A 222 -1.29 16.98 -16.95
N ILE A 223 -2.24 16.63 -16.07
CA ILE A 223 -3.67 16.89 -16.31
C ILE A 223 -3.95 18.39 -16.35
N ILE A 224 -3.39 19.16 -15.40
CA ILE A 224 -3.57 20.61 -15.37
C ILE A 224 -2.91 21.25 -16.60
N ASP A 225 -1.68 20.83 -16.95
CA ASP A 225 -0.95 21.35 -18.13
C ASP A 225 -1.69 21.12 -19.44
N ASN A 226 -2.30 19.95 -19.62
CA ASN A 226 -3.05 19.61 -20.83
C ASN A 226 -4.42 20.32 -20.91
N ASN A 227 -4.89 20.91 -19.81
CA ASN A 227 -6.20 21.56 -19.72
C ASN A 227 -6.08 23.02 -19.22
N LYS A 228 -4.95 23.67 -19.48
CA LYS A 228 -4.69 25.05 -19.07
C LYS A 228 -5.79 26.01 -19.52
N ARG A 229 -6.18 26.87 -18.61
CA ARG A 229 -7.06 27.99 -18.89
C ARG A 229 -6.26 29.30 -18.89
N ASP A 230 -6.78 30.30 -19.58
CA ASP A 230 -6.09 31.58 -19.70
C ASP A 230 -6.06 32.36 -18.39
N GLU A 231 -7.04 32.11 -17.51
CA GLU A 231 -7.13 32.69 -16.17
C GLU A 231 -6.21 32.01 -15.17
N TRP A 232 -5.75 30.78 -15.40
CA TRP A 232 -4.87 30.05 -14.49
C TRP A 232 -3.43 30.44 -14.75
N ILE A 233 -2.96 31.44 -14.02
CA ILE A 233 -1.63 32.02 -14.21
C ILE A 233 -0.56 31.10 -13.62
N ASP A 234 -0.81 30.56 -12.41
CA ASP A 234 0.09 29.65 -11.71
C ASP A 234 -0.67 28.71 -10.80
N VAL A 235 -0.12 27.49 -10.61
CA VAL A 235 -0.53 26.55 -9.58
C VAL A 235 0.70 26.14 -8.83
N HIS A 236 0.73 26.37 -7.53
CA HIS A 236 1.88 26.06 -6.68
C HIS A 236 1.45 25.57 -5.30
N ASN A 237 2.39 25.31 -4.38
CA ASN A 237 2.15 24.80 -3.02
C ASN A 237 1.24 23.56 -3.02
N PHE A 238 1.43 22.69 -4.02
CA PHE A 238 0.60 21.51 -4.23
C PHE A 238 0.99 20.43 -3.23
N LYS A 239 0.07 20.08 -2.35
CA LYS A 239 0.23 19.03 -1.33
C LYS A 239 -0.84 17.97 -1.56
N LEU A 240 -0.40 16.72 -1.59
CA LEU A 240 -1.29 15.58 -1.78
C LEU A 240 -1.02 14.56 -0.69
N VAL A 241 -2.05 14.20 0.05
CA VAL A 241 -2.00 13.19 1.11
C VAL A 241 -3.12 12.18 0.90
N LYS A 242 -2.85 10.92 1.21
CA LYS A 242 -3.81 9.83 1.10
C LYS A 242 -4.28 9.39 2.49
N TYR A 243 -5.59 9.47 2.72
CA TYR A 243 -6.25 8.96 3.92
C TYR A 243 -7.16 7.78 3.52
N GLY A 244 -6.66 6.55 3.65
CA GLY A 244 -7.37 5.37 3.15
C GLY A 244 -7.57 5.45 1.63
N ASN A 245 -8.82 5.55 1.17
CA ASN A 245 -9.16 5.67 -0.26
C ASN A 245 -9.49 7.10 -0.69
N ILE A 246 -9.22 8.10 0.14
CA ILE A 246 -9.53 9.51 -0.11
C ILE A 246 -8.23 10.27 -0.31
N PHE A 247 -8.13 11.03 -1.41
CA PHE A 247 -7.07 12.01 -1.60
C PHE A 247 -7.45 13.35 -1.00
N HIS A 248 -6.59 13.89 -0.16
CA HIS A 248 -6.66 15.27 0.30
C HIS A 248 -5.65 16.09 -0.48
N ILE A 249 -6.14 17.03 -1.27
CA ILE A 249 -5.32 17.90 -2.11
C ILE A 249 -5.45 19.32 -1.61
N ASN A 250 -4.32 19.95 -1.36
CA ASN A 250 -4.23 21.39 -1.11
C ASN A 250 -3.34 22.01 -2.19
N CYS A 251 -3.76 23.11 -2.78
CA CYS A 251 -2.92 23.89 -3.68
C CYS A 251 -3.35 25.36 -3.72
N ASP A 252 -2.46 26.19 -4.21
CA ASP A 252 -2.70 27.63 -4.40
C ASP A 252 -2.81 27.90 -5.89
N LEU A 253 -3.88 28.59 -6.30
CA LEU A 253 -4.16 28.98 -7.68
C LEU A 253 -4.06 30.49 -7.79
N VAL A 254 -3.12 30.95 -8.64
CA VAL A 254 -2.97 32.38 -8.94
C VAL A 254 -3.87 32.77 -10.10
N LEU A 255 -4.72 33.74 -9.83
CA LEU A 255 -5.71 34.29 -10.76
C LEU A 255 -5.45 35.78 -11.03
N PRO A 256 -5.99 36.36 -12.12
CA PRO A 256 -5.92 37.81 -12.35
C PRO A 256 -6.52 38.59 -11.16
N TRP A 257 -5.78 39.59 -10.67
CA TRP A 257 -6.13 40.38 -9.49
C TRP A 257 -7.49 41.09 -9.57
N ASN A 258 -7.97 41.34 -10.76
CA ASN A 258 -9.21 42.08 -11.01
C ASN A 258 -10.41 41.19 -11.31
N LEU A 259 -10.36 39.89 -10.99
CA LEU A 259 -11.54 39.02 -11.01
C LEU A 259 -12.44 39.31 -9.82
N TYR A 260 -13.76 39.28 -10.06
CA TYR A 260 -14.71 39.24 -8.95
C TYR A 260 -14.54 37.94 -8.19
N LEU A 261 -14.84 37.95 -6.89
CA LEU A 261 -14.76 36.77 -6.04
C LEU A 261 -15.58 35.59 -6.57
N SER A 262 -16.77 35.89 -7.17
CA SER A 262 -17.60 34.88 -7.83
C SER A 262 -16.89 34.17 -8.97
N ASP A 263 -16.16 34.92 -9.80
CA ASP A 263 -15.49 34.41 -10.97
C ASP A 263 -14.25 33.62 -10.56
N ALA A 264 -13.52 34.11 -9.55
CA ALA A 264 -12.39 33.40 -8.96
C ALA A 264 -12.82 32.06 -8.35
N HIS A 265 -13.97 32.03 -7.64
CA HIS A 265 -14.55 30.79 -7.11
C HIS A 265 -14.95 29.84 -8.23
N GLU A 266 -15.56 30.32 -9.31
CA GLU A 266 -15.93 29.50 -10.45
C GLU A 266 -14.71 28.85 -11.12
N GLU A 267 -13.61 29.59 -11.28
CA GLU A 267 -12.35 29.05 -11.81
C GLU A 267 -11.76 27.97 -10.89
N GLY A 268 -11.82 28.13 -9.57
CA GLY A 268 -11.46 27.13 -8.60
C GLY A 268 -12.29 25.84 -8.71
N GLU A 269 -13.62 25.97 -8.87
CA GLU A 269 -14.52 24.83 -9.07
C GLU A 269 -14.26 24.12 -10.42
N LYS A 270 -13.82 24.83 -11.48
CA LYS A 270 -13.39 24.22 -12.74
C LYS A 270 -12.14 23.37 -12.56
N LEU A 271 -11.15 23.87 -11.81
CA LEU A 271 -9.95 23.11 -11.48
C LEU A 271 -10.29 21.85 -10.66
N LYS A 272 -11.12 21.98 -9.65
CA LYS A 272 -11.60 20.86 -8.85
C LYS A 272 -12.32 19.81 -9.70
N LYS A 273 -13.27 20.22 -10.56
CA LYS A 273 -13.99 19.31 -11.46
C LYS A 273 -13.04 18.59 -12.42
N LEU A 274 -12.06 19.30 -12.95
CA LEU A 274 -11.02 18.70 -13.81
C LEU A 274 -10.29 17.57 -13.08
N LEU A 275 -9.84 17.81 -11.85
CA LEU A 275 -9.09 16.80 -11.09
C LEU A 275 -9.98 15.63 -10.68
N VAL A 276 -11.19 15.90 -10.13
CA VAL A 276 -12.14 14.85 -9.72
C VAL A 276 -12.54 13.95 -10.89
N SER A 277 -12.72 14.49 -12.10
CA SER A 277 -13.15 13.71 -13.26
C SER A 277 -12.06 12.79 -13.83
N ASN A 278 -10.78 13.01 -13.49
CA ASN A 278 -9.66 12.24 -14.01
C ASN A 278 -9.14 11.16 -13.04
N PHE A 279 -9.68 11.11 -11.81
CA PHE A 279 -9.27 10.12 -10.81
C PHE A 279 -10.48 9.35 -10.29
N PRO A 280 -10.37 8.01 -10.11
CA PRO A 280 -11.46 7.18 -9.61
C PRO A 280 -11.65 7.26 -8.09
N GLU A 281 -10.69 7.83 -7.37
CA GLU A 281 -10.72 7.98 -5.93
C GLU A 281 -11.52 9.22 -5.53
N ASP A 282 -12.07 9.22 -4.29
CA ASP A 282 -12.69 10.39 -3.71
C ASP A 282 -11.63 11.46 -3.43
N ILE A 283 -11.89 12.71 -3.87
CA ILE A 283 -10.98 13.83 -3.68
C ILE A 283 -11.62 14.88 -2.76
N VAL A 284 -10.96 15.18 -1.67
CA VAL A 284 -11.20 16.37 -0.84
C VAL A 284 -10.22 17.44 -1.30
N PHE A 285 -10.74 18.46 -1.95
CA PHE A 285 -9.94 19.51 -2.58
C PHE A 285 -10.08 20.82 -1.81
N ASN A 286 -8.96 21.31 -1.28
CA ASN A 286 -8.85 22.62 -0.65
C ASN A 286 -8.01 23.51 -1.55
N LEU A 287 -8.62 24.56 -2.05
CA LEU A 287 -7.98 25.51 -2.94
C LEU A 287 -7.85 26.86 -2.22
N HIS A 288 -6.64 27.38 -2.17
CA HIS A 288 -6.38 28.78 -1.89
C HIS A 288 -6.27 29.53 -3.21
N THR A 289 -6.91 30.68 -3.30
CA THR A 289 -6.82 31.53 -4.50
C THR A 289 -6.05 32.80 -4.17
N ASP A 290 -4.98 33.03 -4.91
CA ASP A 290 -4.12 34.19 -4.80
C ASP A 290 -4.34 35.16 -5.96
N GLU A 291 -4.21 36.46 -5.70
CA GLU A 291 -4.12 37.46 -6.75
C GLU A 291 -2.74 37.42 -7.43
N CYS A 292 -2.69 37.74 -8.72
CA CYS A 292 -1.41 37.83 -9.42
C CYS A 292 -0.62 39.08 -9.01
N PHE A 293 0.70 38.91 -8.90
CA PHE A 293 1.65 40.01 -8.72
C PHE A 293 2.32 40.43 -10.05
N LYS A 294 3.02 41.56 -10.05
CA LYS A 294 3.69 42.11 -11.24
C LYS A 294 4.66 41.13 -11.92
N ILE A 295 5.28 40.22 -11.14
CA ILE A 295 6.17 39.16 -11.64
C ILE A 295 5.45 38.19 -12.60
N TYR A 296 4.17 38.04 -12.47
CA TYR A 296 3.35 37.15 -13.32
C TYR A 296 2.88 37.77 -14.63
N CYS A 297 3.10 39.09 -14.86
CA CYS A 297 2.63 39.78 -16.06
C CYS A 297 3.06 39.07 -17.35
N LYS A 298 4.31 38.57 -17.39
CA LYS A 298 4.84 37.83 -18.53
C LYS A 298 4.20 36.45 -18.77
N ASN A 299 3.47 35.93 -17.79
CA ASN A 299 2.80 34.63 -17.85
C ASN A 299 1.26 34.74 -17.96
N CYS A 300 0.73 35.95 -17.83
CA CYS A 300 -0.71 36.23 -17.87
C CYS A 300 -1.14 36.66 -19.28
N LYS A 301 -2.12 35.97 -19.86
CA LYS A 301 -2.66 36.28 -21.19
C LYS A 301 -3.62 37.47 -21.23
N ARG A 302 -4.06 37.99 -20.10
CA ARG A 302 -5.04 39.04 -20.02
C ARG A 302 -4.48 40.37 -20.54
N VAL A 303 -4.91 40.84 -21.70
CA VAL A 303 -4.36 42.03 -22.40
C VAL A 303 -4.84 43.33 -21.80
N ASP A 304 -6.07 43.37 -21.26
CA ASP A 304 -6.75 44.55 -20.75
C ASP A 304 -6.40 44.93 -19.29
N CYS A 305 -5.30 44.36 -18.77
CA CYS A 305 -4.89 44.61 -17.39
C CYS A 305 -4.21 45.95 -17.24
N LYS A 306 -4.82 46.87 -16.43
CA LYS A 306 -4.31 48.21 -16.15
C LYS A 306 -3.00 48.23 -15.35
N GLU A 307 -2.72 47.15 -14.57
CA GLU A 307 -1.50 46.99 -13.75
C GLU A 307 -0.43 46.21 -14.46
N ARG A 308 -0.59 45.92 -15.76
CA ARG A 308 0.40 45.17 -16.53
C ARG A 308 1.71 45.93 -16.62
N THR A 309 2.81 45.25 -16.27
CA THR A 309 4.17 45.82 -16.32
C THR A 309 5.06 45.17 -17.40
N LYS A 310 4.66 44.01 -17.95
CA LYS A 310 5.41 43.29 -18.99
C LYS A 310 4.44 42.64 -19.96
N ASP A 311 4.84 42.52 -21.22
CA ASP A 311 4.10 41.79 -22.23
C ASP A 311 4.07 40.30 -21.93
N PHE A 312 3.06 39.60 -22.49
CA PHE A 312 2.95 38.18 -22.38
C PHE A 312 4.08 37.46 -23.12
N GLU A 313 4.81 36.59 -22.44
CA GLU A 313 5.88 35.77 -23.02
C GLU A 313 5.43 34.34 -23.22
N THR A 314 5.00 33.64 -22.12
CA THR A 314 4.57 32.24 -22.15
C THR A 314 3.76 31.87 -20.91
N GLN A 315 2.85 30.92 -21.04
CA GLN A 315 2.22 30.31 -19.86
C GLN A 315 3.20 29.41 -19.11
N LEU A 316 3.06 29.35 -17.80
CA LEU A 316 3.88 28.49 -16.95
C LEU A 316 3.54 27.03 -17.19
N ASN A 317 4.56 26.18 -17.11
CA ASN A 317 4.38 24.72 -17.08
C ASN A 317 4.24 24.25 -15.63
N PHE A 318 3.20 23.49 -15.37
CA PHE A 318 2.90 22.95 -14.06
C PHE A 318 3.67 21.64 -13.85
N ASN A 319 4.97 21.78 -13.61
CA ASN A 319 5.86 20.65 -13.32
C ASN A 319 6.16 20.52 -11.82
N MET A 320 6.79 19.42 -11.43
CA MET A 320 7.11 19.11 -10.06
C MET A 320 7.86 20.23 -9.31
N LYS A 321 8.83 20.85 -9.94
CA LYS A 321 9.58 21.98 -9.34
C LYS A 321 8.69 23.17 -9.01
N ARG A 322 7.60 23.35 -9.76
CA ARG A 322 6.63 24.41 -9.54
C ARG A 322 5.69 24.07 -8.43
N PHE A 323 5.16 22.85 -8.44
CA PHE A 323 4.22 22.40 -7.44
C PHE A 323 4.76 22.38 -6.02
N THR A 324 6.05 22.03 -5.84
CA THR A 324 6.67 21.94 -4.51
C THR A 324 7.12 23.29 -3.94
N LYS A 325 7.04 24.40 -4.70
CA LYS A 325 7.37 25.73 -4.18
C LYS A 325 6.27 26.22 -3.24
N GLU A 326 6.63 26.53 -2.00
CA GLU A 326 5.69 27.04 -0.99
C GLU A 326 5.30 28.51 -1.20
N LYS A 327 6.20 29.32 -1.71
CA LYS A 327 5.96 30.74 -2.02
C LYS A 327 6.77 31.18 -3.22
N ILE A 328 6.16 32.06 -4.03
CA ILE A 328 6.89 32.83 -4.98
C ILE A 328 7.28 34.12 -4.28
N GLU A 329 8.59 34.35 -4.20
CA GLU A 329 9.12 35.59 -3.65
C GLU A 329 8.50 36.78 -4.40
N LYS A 330 7.95 37.71 -3.64
CA LYS A 330 7.30 38.95 -4.14
C LYS A 330 8.28 39.84 -4.85
#